data_50ba64fa6d640cdc21dee890aff3ab67
#
_entry.id   50ba64fa6d640cdc21dee890aff3ab67
#
_cell.length_a   1.000
_cell.length_b   1.000
_cell.length_c   1.000
_cell.angle_alpha   90.00
_cell.angle_beta   90.00
_cell.angle_gamma   90.00
#
_symmetry.space_group_name_H-M   'P 1'
#
loop_
_entity.id
_entity.type
_entity.pdbx_description
1 polymer ?
#
loop_
_entity_poly.entity_id
_entity_poly.type
_entity_poly.pdbx_seq_one_letter_code
_entity_poly.pdbx_strand_id
1 'polypeptide(L)'
;MKQKTLKGSFSLFGKGLHTGLNLTVTFNPAPENSGYKIQRIDLEGQPIIDAVAENVVDTQRGTVLGKGEARVSTVEHGLSALYAMGIDNCMIHVNGPEFPILDGSAIQYVDKIKEIGIEEQNAPKDFYIIRKKIEVKDENTGSCITILPDEDFSITAMCSFESKFISSQFATLDNPQNYDKEIASARTFVFVRDIEPLLQANLIKGGDLDNAIVIYERQTTQERLDMLADMLHVEHRDATDLGYIQHKPLQWDNECTRHKLLDIIGDMALIGKPIKGRIVATRPGHTINNKFARQMRKEIRKHEVQAPIYDPNEEPVMDVNRIRELLPHRYPMQLVDKVISLGATTIVGVKNITANEPFFQGHFPQEPVMPGVLQIEAMAQCGGLLVLNTLEEPERWSTYFMKIDDVKFRQKVVPGDTLLFKVELLAPVRHGISSMKGYIFVGDHVVAEATFTAQIVKNK
;
A
#
# COMPACT_ATOMS: atom_id res chain seq x y z
N MET A 1 -6.15 8.34 10.69
CA MET A 1 -4.99 9.03 10.06
C MET A 1 -5.43 9.70 8.78
N LYS A 2 -4.80 10.83 8.42
CA LYS A 2 -5.05 11.56 7.17
C LYS A 2 -3.99 11.21 6.13
N GLN A 3 -4.33 11.39 4.85
CA GLN A 3 -3.36 11.31 3.75
C GLN A 3 -2.33 12.44 3.88
N LYS A 4 -1.17 12.25 3.27
CA LYS A 4 -0.05 13.17 3.32
C LYS A 4 0.53 13.41 1.93
N THR A 5 0.96 14.65 1.70
CA THR A 5 1.74 15.06 0.53
C THR A 5 2.96 15.88 0.98
N LEU A 6 3.80 16.26 0.05
CA LEU A 6 4.92 17.17 0.31
C LEU A 6 4.39 18.59 0.57
N LYS A 7 5.04 19.33 1.48
CA LYS A 7 4.67 20.73 1.76
C LYS A 7 5.16 21.69 0.66
N GLY A 8 6.16 21.30 -0.10
CA GLY A 8 6.72 22.04 -1.22
C GLY A 8 7.40 21.12 -2.22
N SER A 9 7.98 21.67 -3.27
CA SER A 9 8.70 20.92 -4.30
C SER A 9 10.19 20.92 -4.02
N PHE A 10 10.87 19.82 -4.39
CA PHE A 10 12.34 19.74 -4.39
C PHE A 10 12.84 19.01 -5.64
N SER A 11 14.08 19.30 -6.01
CA SER A 11 14.75 18.62 -7.13
C SER A 11 16.05 18.01 -6.69
N LEU A 12 16.39 16.87 -7.30
CA LEU A 12 17.69 16.22 -7.21
C LEU A 12 18.27 16.05 -8.61
N PHE A 13 19.56 16.24 -8.72
CA PHE A 13 20.32 16.18 -9.97
C PHE A 13 21.45 15.18 -9.83
N GLY A 14 21.67 14.38 -10.87
CA GLY A 14 22.77 13.41 -10.90
C GLY A 14 22.81 12.61 -12.19
N LYS A 15 23.72 11.65 -12.26
CA LYS A 15 23.83 10.72 -13.38
C LYS A 15 22.83 9.57 -13.23
N GLY A 16 22.28 9.10 -14.34
CA GLY A 16 21.57 7.82 -14.40
C GLY A 16 22.56 6.67 -14.32
N LEU A 17 22.27 5.65 -13.50
CA LEU A 17 23.15 4.48 -13.32
C LEU A 17 23.40 3.76 -14.64
N HIS A 18 22.35 3.49 -15.40
CA HIS A 18 22.44 2.71 -16.64
C HIS A 18 22.72 3.57 -17.86
N THR A 19 22.09 4.72 -17.96
CA THR A 19 22.22 5.61 -19.13
C THR A 19 23.45 6.48 -19.12
N GLY A 20 23.97 6.82 -17.94
CA GLY A 20 25.03 7.81 -17.75
C GLY A 20 24.62 9.25 -18.07
N LEU A 21 23.33 9.49 -18.37
CA LEU A 21 22.80 10.82 -18.67
C LEU A 21 22.75 11.70 -17.41
N ASN A 22 22.90 12.99 -17.59
CA ASN A 22 22.63 13.97 -16.54
C ASN A 22 21.12 14.18 -16.41
N LEU A 23 20.55 13.82 -15.28
CA LEU A 23 19.12 13.75 -15.05
C LEU A 23 18.72 14.63 -13.88
N THR A 24 17.53 15.18 -13.99
CA THR A 24 16.88 15.91 -12.89
C THR A 24 15.54 15.24 -12.60
N VAL A 25 15.29 14.95 -11.34
CA VAL A 25 14.00 14.50 -10.85
C VAL A 25 13.46 15.53 -9.87
N THR A 26 12.18 15.93 -10.04
CA THR A 26 11.51 16.91 -9.19
C THR A 26 10.28 16.30 -8.56
N PHE A 27 10.21 16.32 -7.25
CA PHE A 27 9.09 15.84 -6.46
C PHE A 27 8.20 17.01 -6.09
N ASN A 28 6.92 16.92 -6.40
CA ASN A 28 5.93 17.98 -6.19
C ASN A 28 4.78 17.48 -5.31
N PRO A 29 4.13 18.37 -4.53
CA PRO A 29 2.86 18.07 -3.91
C PRO A 29 1.84 17.58 -4.97
N ALA A 30 0.94 16.70 -4.54
CA ALA A 30 -0.13 16.23 -5.41
C ALA A 30 -1.48 16.20 -4.68
N PRO A 31 -2.62 16.31 -5.38
CA PRO A 31 -3.94 16.26 -4.78
C PRO A 31 -4.22 14.97 -4.02
N GLU A 32 -5.21 15.02 -3.15
CA GLU A 32 -5.73 13.84 -2.45
C GLU A 32 -6.11 12.72 -3.42
N ASN A 33 -5.87 11.48 -3.01
CA ASN A 33 -6.20 10.26 -3.76
C ASN A 33 -5.50 10.14 -5.13
N SER A 34 -4.45 10.93 -5.40
CA SER A 34 -3.71 10.85 -6.68
C SER A 34 -2.68 9.71 -6.71
N GLY A 35 -2.21 9.24 -5.56
CA GLY A 35 -1.09 8.31 -5.48
C GLY A 35 0.21 8.90 -6.02
N TYR A 36 1.12 8.04 -6.46
CA TYR A 36 2.36 8.48 -7.09
C TYR A 36 2.22 8.47 -8.62
N LYS A 37 2.65 9.57 -9.25
CA LYS A 37 2.63 9.74 -10.70
C LYS A 37 3.97 10.25 -11.17
N ILE A 38 4.48 9.70 -12.27
CA ILE A 38 5.76 10.11 -12.87
C ILE A 38 5.47 10.70 -14.23
N GLN A 39 5.89 11.93 -14.45
CA GLN A 39 5.73 12.67 -15.70
C GLN A 39 7.06 12.83 -16.42
N ARG A 40 7.16 12.36 -17.67
CA ARG A 40 8.29 12.57 -18.58
C ARG A 40 8.17 13.95 -19.24
N ILE A 41 8.82 14.95 -18.63
CA ILE A 41 8.72 16.36 -19.10
C ILE A 41 9.56 16.66 -20.34
N ASP A 42 10.45 15.78 -20.72
CA ASP A 42 11.30 15.84 -21.91
C ASP A 42 10.63 15.29 -23.18
N LEU A 43 9.54 14.56 -23.04
CA LEU A 43 8.81 13.97 -24.18
C LEU A 43 7.64 14.87 -24.62
N GLU A 44 7.30 14.82 -25.91
CA GLU A 44 6.15 15.49 -26.46
C GLU A 44 4.86 14.99 -25.77
N GLY A 45 3.95 15.90 -25.42
CA GLY A 45 2.73 15.58 -24.67
C GLY A 45 2.97 15.25 -23.19
N GLN A 46 4.20 15.25 -22.73
CA GLN A 46 4.59 15.04 -21.32
C GLN A 46 3.82 13.90 -20.63
N PRO A 47 3.91 12.68 -21.14
CA PRO A 47 3.09 11.56 -20.68
C PRO A 47 3.29 11.27 -19.18
N ILE A 48 2.17 10.94 -18.52
CA ILE A 48 2.12 10.60 -17.11
C ILE A 48 1.97 9.09 -16.97
N ILE A 49 2.84 8.49 -16.15
CA ILE A 49 2.84 7.08 -15.78
C ILE A 49 2.39 6.98 -14.32
N ASP A 50 1.30 6.28 -14.05
CA ASP A 50 0.92 5.94 -12.67
C ASP A 50 1.93 4.94 -12.11
N ALA A 51 2.49 5.21 -10.93
CA ALA A 51 3.46 4.33 -10.27
C ALA A 51 2.73 3.16 -9.59
N VAL A 52 2.31 2.20 -10.39
CA VAL A 52 1.59 0.99 -9.97
C VAL A 52 2.20 -0.25 -10.63
N ALA A 53 2.06 -1.40 -9.97
CA ALA A 53 2.71 -2.64 -10.39
C ALA A 53 2.33 -3.10 -11.81
N GLU A 54 1.14 -2.76 -12.32
CA GLU A 54 0.72 -3.07 -13.68
C GLU A 54 1.53 -2.33 -14.75
N ASN A 55 2.06 -1.16 -14.43
CA ASN A 55 2.87 -0.35 -15.32
C ASN A 55 4.37 -0.70 -15.28
N VAL A 56 4.77 -1.70 -14.49
CA VAL A 56 6.15 -2.22 -14.53
C VAL A 56 6.34 -3.03 -15.80
N VAL A 57 7.30 -2.62 -16.63
CA VAL A 57 7.60 -3.21 -17.94
C VAL A 57 8.90 -4.00 -17.98
N ASP A 58 9.82 -3.75 -17.02
CA ASP A 58 11.06 -4.51 -16.86
C ASP A 58 11.50 -4.52 -15.38
N THR A 59 12.17 -5.62 -14.97
CA THR A 59 12.64 -5.85 -13.59
C THR A 59 14.03 -6.48 -13.53
N GLN A 60 14.78 -6.50 -14.62
CA GLN A 60 16.05 -7.26 -14.67
C GLN A 60 17.16 -6.61 -13.83
N ARG A 61 17.21 -5.28 -13.77
CA ARG A 61 18.31 -4.54 -13.11
C ARG A 61 17.82 -3.36 -12.27
N GLY A 62 16.54 -3.25 -12.06
CA GLY A 62 15.84 -2.20 -11.37
C GLY A 62 14.40 -2.22 -11.78
N THR A 63 13.59 -1.38 -11.21
CA THR A 63 12.19 -1.28 -11.57
C THR A 63 12.00 -0.25 -12.67
N VAL A 64 11.48 -0.67 -13.81
CA VAL A 64 11.17 0.18 -14.96
C VAL A 64 9.67 0.33 -15.11
N LEU A 65 9.17 1.55 -14.98
CA LEU A 65 7.79 1.90 -15.26
C LEU A 65 7.62 2.35 -16.70
N GLY A 66 6.52 1.97 -17.35
CA GLY A 66 6.23 2.36 -18.73
C GLY A 66 4.74 2.54 -19.04
N LYS A 67 4.46 3.43 -20.01
CA LYS A 67 3.13 3.64 -20.58
C LYS A 67 3.30 4.14 -22.02
N GLY A 68 2.82 3.37 -22.99
CA GLY A 68 3.11 3.64 -24.40
C GLY A 68 4.63 3.61 -24.63
N GLU A 69 5.17 4.63 -25.26
CA GLU A 69 6.60 4.80 -25.52
C GLU A 69 7.40 5.34 -24.32
N ALA A 70 6.70 5.96 -23.35
CA ALA A 70 7.35 6.54 -22.18
C ALA A 70 7.82 5.45 -21.21
N ARG A 71 9.08 5.56 -20.78
CA ARG A 71 9.70 4.66 -19.79
C ARG A 71 10.53 5.47 -18.80
N VAL A 72 10.56 4.98 -17.54
CA VAL A 72 11.41 5.53 -16.48
C VAL A 72 11.94 4.37 -15.64
N SER A 73 13.26 4.26 -15.53
CA SER A 73 13.96 3.22 -14.74
C SER A 73 14.50 3.76 -13.42
N THR A 74 14.99 2.85 -12.56
CA THR A 74 15.64 3.16 -11.27
C THR A 74 14.74 3.99 -10.34
N VAL A 75 13.43 3.69 -10.35
CA VAL A 75 12.44 4.46 -9.59
C VAL A 75 12.37 4.03 -8.12
N GLU A 76 12.87 2.85 -7.77
CA GLU A 76 12.74 2.17 -6.49
C GLU A 76 13.26 2.99 -5.31
N HIS A 77 14.40 3.70 -5.44
CA HIS A 77 14.98 4.47 -4.34
C HIS A 77 14.10 5.68 -3.97
N GLY A 78 13.65 6.43 -4.98
CA GLY A 78 12.75 7.57 -4.77
C GLY A 78 11.38 7.15 -4.22
N LEU A 79 10.82 6.04 -4.75
CA LEU A 79 9.56 5.50 -4.27
C LEU A 79 9.67 4.92 -2.86
N SER A 80 10.81 4.30 -2.51
CA SER A 80 11.09 3.81 -1.16
C SER A 80 11.06 4.94 -0.15
N ALA A 81 11.70 6.07 -0.46
CA ALA A 81 11.70 7.25 0.41
C ALA A 81 10.28 7.80 0.61
N LEU A 82 9.50 7.97 -0.45
CA LEU A 82 8.11 8.44 -0.35
C LEU A 82 7.25 7.53 0.53
N TYR A 83 7.30 6.22 0.25
CA TYR A 83 6.48 5.23 0.95
C TYR A 83 6.84 5.15 2.44
N ALA A 84 8.12 5.04 2.76
CA ALA A 84 8.60 4.93 4.13
C ALA A 84 8.38 6.22 4.94
N MET A 85 8.49 7.40 4.32
CA MET A 85 8.18 8.68 4.95
C MET A 85 6.68 8.96 5.07
N GLY A 86 5.84 8.04 4.60
CA GLY A 86 4.38 8.09 4.75
C GLY A 86 3.67 9.09 3.85
N ILE A 87 4.32 9.52 2.75
CA ILE A 87 3.70 10.34 1.70
C ILE A 87 2.69 9.45 0.95
N ASP A 88 1.50 9.93 0.71
CA ASP A 88 0.46 9.21 -0.03
C ASP A 88 0.33 9.70 -1.47
N ASN A 89 0.57 10.98 -1.70
CA ASN A 89 0.33 11.63 -2.98
C ASN A 89 1.55 12.47 -3.40
N CYS A 90 2.10 12.19 -4.58
CA CYS A 90 3.24 12.92 -5.13
C CYS A 90 3.23 12.91 -6.67
N MET A 91 3.49 14.08 -7.28
CA MET A 91 3.73 14.21 -8.70
C MET A 91 5.24 14.35 -8.93
N ILE A 92 5.84 13.43 -9.68
CA ILE A 92 7.27 13.35 -9.91
C ILE A 92 7.52 13.72 -11.38
N HIS A 93 8.30 14.78 -11.62
CA HIS A 93 8.75 15.16 -12.95
C HIS A 93 10.17 14.64 -13.18
N VAL A 94 10.42 14.07 -14.34
CA VAL A 94 11.77 13.62 -14.75
C VAL A 94 12.05 14.04 -16.19
N ASN A 95 13.28 14.54 -16.41
CA ASN A 95 13.72 15.03 -17.73
C ASN A 95 14.44 13.98 -18.56
N GLY A 96 14.21 12.69 -18.31
CA GLY A 96 14.83 11.59 -19.03
C GLY A 96 14.32 10.22 -18.63
N PRO A 97 14.90 9.14 -19.19
CA PRO A 97 14.38 7.78 -19.06
C PRO A 97 14.73 7.07 -17.74
N GLU A 98 15.36 7.77 -16.80
CA GLU A 98 15.89 7.16 -15.56
C GLU A 98 15.91 8.16 -14.42
N PHE A 99 15.77 7.72 -13.17
CA PHE A 99 16.05 8.55 -12.01
C PHE A 99 17.56 8.62 -11.78
N PRO A 100 18.12 9.76 -11.30
CA PRO A 100 19.54 9.84 -10.96
C PRO A 100 19.86 8.86 -9.84
N ILE A 101 21.01 8.16 -9.96
CA ILE A 101 21.44 7.16 -8.96
C ILE A 101 21.91 7.82 -7.66
N LEU A 102 22.35 9.07 -7.73
CA LEU A 102 22.89 9.84 -6.60
C LEU A 102 24.08 9.12 -5.95
N ASP A 103 24.00 8.81 -4.64
CA ASP A 103 25.00 8.03 -3.92
C ASP A 103 24.67 6.52 -3.85
N GLY A 104 23.70 6.06 -4.63
CA GLY A 104 23.25 4.67 -4.66
C GLY A 104 22.30 4.27 -3.54
N SER A 105 21.85 5.23 -2.73
CA SER A 105 20.90 5.03 -1.62
C SER A 105 19.65 5.89 -1.77
N ALA A 106 18.77 5.86 -0.76
CA ALA A 106 17.57 6.72 -0.71
C ALA A 106 17.73 7.92 0.24
N ILE A 107 18.89 8.10 0.87
CA ILE A 107 19.04 9.09 1.95
C ILE A 107 18.84 10.53 1.47
N GLN A 108 19.33 10.89 0.26
CA GLN A 108 19.18 12.24 -0.27
C GLN A 108 17.70 12.60 -0.53
N TYR A 109 16.87 11.64 -0.93
CA TYR A 109 15.42 11.83 -1.06
C TYR A 109 14.79 12.08 0.31
N VAL A 110 15.15 11.29 1.33
CA VAL A 110 14.67 11.43 2.70
C VAL A 110 15.04 12.78 3.30
N ASP A 111 16.30 13.20 3.12
CA ASP A 111 16.79 14.49 3.63
C ASP A 111 16.01 15.66 3.01
N LYS A 112 15.74 15.61 1.70
CA LYS A 112 14.93 16.62 1.02
C LYS A 112 13.48 16.63 1.47
N ILE A 113 12.87 15.46 1.69
CA ILE A 113 11.51 15.37 2.24
C ILE A 113 11.46 15.99 3.65
N LYS A 114 12.45 15.73 4.50
CA LYS A 114 12.54 16.34 5.83
C LYS A 114 12.75 17.85 5.77
N GLU A 115 13.60 18.32 4.84
CA GLU A 115 13.90 19.76 4.66
C GLU A 115 12.65 20.55 4.29
N ILE A 116 11.88 20.09 3.30
CA ILE A 116 10.69 20.80 2.83
C ILE A 116 9.45 20.58 3.70
N GLY A 117 9.43 19.47 4.46
CA GLY A 117 8.32 19.07 5.31
C GLY A 117 7.18 18.35 4.60
N ILE A 118 6.26 17.84 5.39
CA ILE A 118 5.11 17.02 5.00
C ILE A 118 3.84 17.77 5.39
N GLU A 119 2.82 17.74 4.52
CA GLU A 119 1.51 18.36 4.74
C GLU A 119 0.43 17.28 4.86
N GLU A 120 -0.42 17.38 5.88
CA GLU A 120 -1.61 16.53 6.02
C GLU A 120 -2.74 17.06 5.12
N GLN A 121 -3.37 16.15 4.39
CA GLN A 121 -4.49 16.44 3.51
C GLN A 121 -5.84 16.09 4.17
N ASN A 122 -6.94 16.55 3.60
CA ASN A 122 -8.25 16.40 4.23
C ASN A 122 -8.97 15.09 3.89
N ALA A 123 -8.28 14.16 3.23
CA ALA A 123 -8.77 12.82 2.92
C ALA A 123 -8.28 11.77 3.95
N PRO A 124 -9.08 10.78 4.30
CA PRO A 124 -8.65 9.68 5.17
C PRO A 124 -7.59 8.82 4.50
N LYS A 125 -6.60 8.36 5.28
CA LYS A 125 -5.63 7.37 4.83
C LYS A 125 -6.25 5.97 4.91
N ASP A 126 -6.39 5.32 3.76
CA ASP A 126 -7.04 4.03 3.63
C ASP A 126 -6.00 2.91 3.59
N PHE A 127 -5.79 2.22 4.71
CA PHE A 127 -4.88 1.08 4.82
C PHE A 127 -5.54 -0.20 4.33
N TYR A 128 -4.77 -1.03 3.62
CA TYR A 128 -5.16 -2.41 3.41
C TYR A 128 -4.63 -3.30 4.53
N ILE A 129 -5.53 -3.85 5.33
CA ILE A 129 -5.19 -4.70 6.49
C ILE A 129 -5.09 -6.15 6.03
N ILE A 130 -3.93 -6.76 6.25
CA ILE A 130 -3.71 -8.18 5.95
C ILE A 130 -4.39 -9.03 7.02
N ARG A 131 -5.29 -9.93 6.60
CA ARG A 131 -6.07 -10.81 7.50
C ARG A 131 -5.70 -12.28 7.40
N LYS A 132 -5.04 -12.65 6.32
CA LYS A 132 -4.57 -14.02 6.06
C LYS A 132 -3.20 -13.98 5.39
N LYS A 133 -2.45 -15.06 5.54
CA LYS A 133 -1.19 -15.24 4.83
C LYS A 133 -1.40 -15.12 3.32
N ILE A 134 -0.57 -14.28 2.67
CA ILE A 134 -0.44 -14.25 1.20
C ILE A 134 1.02 -14.53 0.89
N GLU A 135 1.28 -15.41 -0.07
CA GLU A 135 2.63 -15.86 -0.41
C GLU A 135 2.79 -15.92 -1.94
N VAL A 136 3.93 -15.45 -2.40
CA VAL A 136 4.36 -15.58 -3.79
C VAL A 136 5.75 -16.20 -3.81
N LYS A 137 5.89 -17.29 -4.56
CA LYS A 137 7.15 -18.04 -4.73
C LYS A 137 7.58 -18.07 -6.18
N ASP A 138 8.88 -18.19 -6.37
CA ASP A 138 9.48 -18.52 -7.65
C ASP A 138 10.36 -19.76 -7.46
N GLU A 139 9.87 -20.91 -7.92
CA GLU A 139 10.54 -22.21 -7.74
C GLU A 139 11.90 -22.28 -8.45
N ASN A 140 12.10 -21.49 -9.51
CA ASN A 140 13.35 -21.50 -10.27
C ASN A 140 14.49 -20.79 -9.54
N THR A 141 14.16 -19.72 -8.81
CA THR A 141 15.17 -18.91 -8.10
C THR A 141 15.22 -19.18 -6.60
N GLY A 142 14.20 -19.89 -6.07
CA GLY A 142 13.99 -20.06 -4.63
C GLY A 142 13.59 -18.77 -3.92
N SER A 143 13.19 -17.75 -4.68
CA SER A 143 12.72 -16.46 -4.13
C SER A 143 11.30 -16.61 -3.58
N CYS A 144 11.05 -16.00 -2.43
CA CYS A 144 9.74 -16.04 -1.80
C CYS A 144 9.46 -14.73 -1.05
N ILE A 145 8.25 -14.20 -1.21
CA ILE A 145 7.72 -13.12 -0.38
C ILE A 145 6.41 -13.57 0.24
N THR A 146 6.36 -13.50 1.55
CA THR A 146 5.18 -13.80 2.36
C THR A 146 4.77 -12.56 3.12
N ILE A 147 3.47 -12.26 3.17
CA ILE A 147 2.92 -11.29 4.10
C ILE A 147 1.97 -11.98 5.08
N LEU A 148 2.09 -11.63 6.33
CA LEU A 148 1.31 -12.16 7.46
C LEU A 148 0.49 -11.04 8.10
N PRO A 149 -0.65 -11.36 8.75
CA PRO A 149 -1.39 -10.40 9.57
C PRO A 149 -0.49 -9.79 10.64
N ASP A 150 -0.56 -8.47 10.76
CA ASP A 150 0.07 -7.70 11.84
C ASP A 150 -0.66 -6.36 11.99
N GLU A 151 -0.57 -5.75 13.17
CA GLU A 151 -1.21 -4.46 13.46
C GLU A 151 -0.52 -3.28 12.76
N ASP A 152 0.80 -3.41 12.53
CA ASP A 152 1.62 -2.41 11.88
C ASP A 152 2.36 -2.98 10.66
N PHE A 153 3.03 -2.12 9.91
CA PHE A 153 3.90 -2.53 8.82
C PHE A 153 5.28 -2.86 9.34
N SER A 154 5.75 -4.07 9.08
CA SER A 154 7.14 -4.48 9.32
C SER A 154 7.66 -5.34 8.17
N ILE A 155 8.98 -5.40 8.00
CA ILE A 155 9.59 -6.13 6.90
C ILE A 155 10.93 -6.73 7.31
N THR A 156 11.13 -8.01 6.99
CA THR A 156 12.39 -8.73 7.13
C THR A 156 12.82 -9.27 5.77
N ALA A 157 14.07 -9.06 5.40
CA ALA A 157 14.67 -9.62 4.19
C ALA A 157 15.82 -10.56 4.55
N MET A 158 15.86 -11.74 3.90
CA MET A 158 16.96 -12.68 3.92
C MET A 158 17.55 -12.81 2.53
N CYS A 159 18.85 -12.50 2.39
CA CYS A 159 19.59 -12.61 1.15
C CYS A 159 20.66 -13.71 1.25
N SER A 160 20.77 -14.52 0.21
CA SER A 160 21.85 -15.47 0.02
C SER A 160 22.57 -15.14 -1.28
N PHE A 161 23.83 -14.77 -1.19
CA PHE A 161 24.60 -14.26 -2.33
C PHE A 161 25.38 -15.33 -3.08
N GLU A 162 25.30 -16.59 -2.66
CA GLU A 162 26.03 -17.73 -3.26
C GLU A 162 27.53 -17.47 -3.37
N SER A 163 28.09 -16.80 -2.40
CA SER A 163 29.48 -16.39 -2.33
C SER A 163 30.15 -16.92 -1.05
N LYS A 164 31.43 -17.30 -1.16
CA LYS A 164 32.23 -17.66 0.01
C LYS A 164 32.71 -16.44 0.80
N PHE A 165 32.75 -15.30 0.16
CA PHE A 165 33.19 -14.03 0.76
C PHE A 165 32.07 -13.33 1.53
N ILE A 166 30.90 -13.21 0.89
CA ILE A 166 29.72 -12.63 1.51
C ILE A 166 28.69 -13.75 1.81
N SER A 167 28.46 -13.99 3.08
CA SER A 167 27.53 -15.03 3.55
C SER A 167 26.07 -14.60 3.38
N SER A 168 25.15 -15.50 3.74
CA SER A 168 23.74 -15.11 3.87
C SER A 168 23.60 -14.04 4.95
N GLN A 169 22.82 -13.02 4.64
CA GLN A 169 22.56 -11.88 5.51
C GLN A 169 21.06 -11.70 5.70
N PHE A 170 20.67 -11.06 6.79
CA PHE A 170 19.31 -10.60 7.01
C PHE A 170 19.31 -9.15 7.46
N ALA A 171 18.20 -8.46 7.19
CA ALA A 171 17.91 -7.13 7.70
C ALA A 171 16.43 -7.01 8.00
N THR A 172 16.09 -6.23 9.01
CA THR A 172 14.70 -6.01 9.45
C THR A 172 14.46 -4.52 9.64
N LEU A 173 13.25 -4.09 9.29
CA LEU A 173 12.68 -2.80 9.65
C LEU A 173 11.37 -3.09 10.40
N ASP A 174 11.42 -3.07 11.72
CA ASP A 174 10.25 -3.35 12.57
C ASP A 174 9.34 -2.13 12.71
N ASN A 175 9.90 -0.93 12.61
CA ASN A 175 9.16 0.32 12.66
C ASN A 175 9.52 1.22 11.47
N PRO A 176 8.57 1.51 10.57
CA PRO A 176 8.82 2.39 9.42
C PRO A 176 9.39 3.77 9.79
N GLN A 177 9.13 4.27 11.01
CA GLN A 177 9.67 5.54 11.50
C GLN A 177 11.20 5.54 11.65
N ASN A 178 11.82 4.37 11.71
CA ASN A 178 13.27 4.22 11.78
C ASN A 178 13.93 4.09 10.39
N TYR A 179 13.16 4.13 9.31
CA TYR A 179 13.66 3.95 7.95
C TYR A 179 14.85 4.86 7.63
N ASP A 180 14.77 6.12 8.01
CA ASP A 180 15.80 7.13 7.78
C ASP A 180 17.15 6.80 8.43
N LYS A 181 17.13 6.12 9.58
CA LYS A 181 18.31 5.76 10.37
C LYS A 181 18.86 4.38 10.05
N GLU A 182 17.99 3.46 9.67
CA GLU A 182 18.35 2.04 9.58
C GLU A 182 18.50 1.56 8.14
N ILE A 183 17.82 2.18 7.17
CA ILE A 183 17.70 1.65 5.80
C ILE A 183 18.08 2.68 4.74
N ALA A 184 17.63 3.93 4.86
CA ALA A 184 17.67 4.92 3.78
C ALA A 184 19.05 5.16 3.17
N SER A 185 20.12 5.06 3.96
CA SER A 185 21.51 5.28 3.51
C SER A 185 22.23 4.01 3.03
N ALA A 186 21.55 2.86 3.00
CA ALA A 186 22.13 1.63 2.46
C ALA A 186 22.31 1.72 0.94
N ARG A 187 23.57 1.61 0.49
CA ARG A 187 23.96 1.78 -0.92
C ARG A 187 23.72 0.53 -1.74
N THR A 188 23.43 0.73 -3.03
CA THR A 188 23.37 -0.36 -4.01
C THR A 188 24.74 -1.04 -4.17
N PHE A 189 24.74 -2.25 -4.71
CA PHE A 189 25.94 -3.06 -4.85
C PHE A 189 25.92 -3.88 -6.15
N VAL A 190 27.12 -4.25 -6.60
CA VAL A 190 27.33 -5.11 -7.77
C VAL A 190 28.50 -6.05 -7.52
N PHE A 191 28.41 -7.30 -8.01
CA PHE A 191 29.55 -8.21 -8.01
C PHE A 191 30.42 -7.98 -9.24
N VAL A 192 31.75 -8.06 -9.08
CA VAL A 192 32.69 -7.90 -10.20
C VAL A 192 32.38 -8.88 -11.33
N ARG A 193 31.93 -10.10 -11.01
CA ARG A 193 31.51 -11.09 -12.00
C ARG A 193 30.35 -10.65 -12.91
N ASP A 194 29.53 -9.69 -12.44
CA ASP A 194 28.35 -9.20 -13.16
C ASP A 194 28.65 -7.93 -13.96
N ILE A 195 29.80 -7.27 -13.73
CA ILE A 195 30.15 -5.99 -14.36
C ILE A 195 30.32 -6.14 -15.87
N GLU A 196 31.13 -7.11 -16.29
CA GLU A 196 31.42 -7.32 -17.73
C GLU A 196 30.15 -7.57 -18.57
N PRO A 197 29.22 -8.50 -18.17
CA PRO A 197 27.93 -8.65 -18.85
C PRO A 197 27.09 -7.38 -18.87
N LEU A 198 27.15 -6.57 -17.82
CA LEU A 198 26.41 -5.30 -17.77
C LEU A 198 26.97 -4.27 -18.75
N LEU A 199 28.30 -4.14 -18.84
CA LEU A 199 28.95 -3.26 -19.81
C LEU A 199 28.67 -3.73 -21.25
N GLN A 200 28.72 -5.03 -21.53
CA GLN A 200 28.35 -5.60 -22.84
C GLN A 200 26.89 -5.32 -23.21
N ALA A 201 25.97 -5.29 -22.21
CA ALA A 201 24.58 -4.90 -22.40
C ALA A 201 24.38 -3.38 -22.48
N ASN A 202 25.48 -2.58 -22.53
CA ASN A 202 25.46 -1.11 -22.60
C ASN A 202 24.78 -0.45 -21.38
N LEU A 203 24.87 -1.08 -20.22
CA LEU A 203 24.36 -0.64 -18.92
C LEU A 203 25.50 -0.08 -18.05
N ILE A 204 25.15 0.40 -16.85
CA ILE A 204 26.05 0.92 -15.80
C ILE A 204 27.03 2.02 -16.25
N LYS A 205 26.67 2.80 -17.27
CA LYS A 205 27.53 3.89 -17.80
C LYS A 205 27.78 5.02 -16.81
N GLY A 206 26.93 5.17 -15.79
CA GLY A 206 27.08 6.15 -14.72
C GLY A 206 27.47 5.52 -13.38
N GLY A 207 27.76 4.20 -13.37
CA GLY A 207 28.24 3.50 -12.17
C GLY A 207 29.67 3.89 -11.81
N ASP A 208 29.90 4.17 -10.54
CA ASP A 208 31.22 4.44 -9.97
C ASP A 208 31.28 3.98 -8.50
N LEU A 209 32.46 4.10 -7.87
CA LEU A 209 32.67 3.68 -6.48
C LEU A 209 32.03 4.62 -5.44
N ASP A 210 31.49 5.77 -5.87
CA ASP A 210 30.76 6.69 -4.98
C ASP A 210 29.27 6.36 -4.92
N ASN A 211 28.74 5.64 -5.93
CA ASN A 211 27.32 5.32 -6.04
C ASN A 211 26.98 3.82 -5.97
N ALA A 212 27.99 2.94 -5.84
CA ALA A 212 27.77 1.51 -5.67
C ALA A 212 28.89 0.86 -4.85
N ILE A 213 28.54 -0.16 -4.06
CA ILE A 213 29.49 -1.06 -3.42
C ILE A 213 29.86 -2.14 -4.44
N VAL A 214 31.14 -2.25 -4.80
CA VAL A 214 31.61 -3.30 -5.70
C VAL A 214 32.17 -4.46 -4.88
N ILE A 215 31.71 -5.69 -5.16
CA ILE A 215 32.07 -6.89 -4.41
C ILE A 215 32.93 -7.80 -5.29
N TYR A 216 34.22 -7.90 -4.95
CA TYR A 216 35.16 -8.81 -5.58
C TYR A 216 35.29 -10.08 -4.74
N GLU A 217 34.47 -11.09 -5.02
CA GLU A 217 34.33 -12.31 -4.19
C GLU A 217 34.86 -13.59 -4.87
N ARG A 218 35.23 -13.51 -6.15
CA ARG A 218 35.81 -14.61 -6.93
C ARG A 218 37.06 -14.13 -7.64
N GLN A 219 38.17 -14.79 -7.37
CA GLN A 219 39.42 -14.50 -8.04
C GLN A 219 39.29 -14.70 -9.56
N THR A 220 39.78 -13.75 -10.33
CA THR A 220 39.95 -13.77 -11.77
C THR A 220 41.43 -13.58 -12.15
N THR A 221 41.77 -13.58 -13.43
CA THR A 221 43.16 -13.24 -13.84
C THR A 221 43.45 -11.76 -13.65
N GLN A 222 44.69 -11.42 -13.39
CA GLN A 222 45.13 -10.02 -13.23
C GLN A 222 44.74 -9.19 -14.44
N GLU A 223 45.04 -9.69 -15.67
CA GLU A 223 44.75 -8.99 -16.91
C GLU A 223 43.25 -8.64 -17.05
N ARG A 224 42.38 -9.56 -16.65
CA ARG A 224 40.92 -9.34 -16.71
C ARG A 224 40.46 -8.29 -15.68
N LEU A 225 41.03 -8.34 -14.48
CA LEU A 225 40.70 -7.38 -13.42
C LEU A 225 41.18 -5.98 -13.82
N ASP A 226 42.40 -5.87 -14.37
CA ASP A 226 42.97 -4.61 -14.86
C ASP A 226 42.16 -4.04 -16.03
N MET A 227 41.73 -4.90 -16.97
CA MET A 227 40.86 -4.47 -18.07
C MET A 227 39.52 -3.88 -17.55
N LEU A 228 38.92 -4.50 -16.55
CA LEU A 228 37.67 -3.97 -15.94
C LEU A 228 37.94 -2.66 -15.19
N ALA A 229 39.09 -2.54 -14.50
CA ALA A 229 39.49 -1.32 -13.82
C ALA A 229 39.69 -0.16 -14.82
N ASP A 230 40.37 -0.41 -15.93
CA ASP A 230 40.57 0.56 -17.01
C ASP A 230 39.22 1.00 -17.63
N MET A 231 38.32 0.06 -17.90
CA MET A 231 36.98 0.36 -18.45
C MET A 231 36.12 1.21 -17.52
N LEU A 232 36.28 1.05 -16.21
CA LEU A 232 35.54 1.78 -15.18
C LEU A 232 36.30 3.01 -14.66
N HIS A 233 37.55 3.24 -15.14
CA HIS A 233 38.43 4.34 -14.71
C HIS A 233 38.70 4.32 -13.19
N VAL A 234 38.90 3.11 -12.62
CA VAL A 234 39.25 2.91 -11.21
C VAL A 234 40.68 2.36 -11.08
N GLU A 235 41.27 2.46 -9.90
CA GLU A 235 42.63 1.95 -9.62
C GLU A 235 42.70 0.42 -9.78
N HIS A 236 43.85 -0.04 -10.30
CA HIS A 236 44.20 -1.46 -10.40
C HIS A 236 44.37 -2.06 -9.01
N ARG A 237 43.97 -3.31 -8.86
CA ARG A 237 44.05 -4.06 -7.62
C ARG A 237 44.67 -5.43 -7.86
N ASP A 238 45.40 -5.97 -6.86
CA ASP A 238 45.89 -7.34 -6.90
C ASP A 238 44.73 -8.35 -7.01
N ALA A 239 44.79 -9.25 -8.01
CA ALA A 239 43.75 -10.24 -8.24
C ALA A 239 43.59 -11.24 -7.10
N THR A 240 44.56 -11.33 -6.18
CA THR A 240 44.44 -12.17 -4.97
C THR A 240 43.73 -11.47 -3.81
N ASP A 241 43.56 -10.16 -3.89
CA ASP A 241 42.96 -9.34 -2.80
C ASP A 241 41.44 -9.26 -2.95
N LEU A 242 40.75 -10.31 -2.50
CA LEU A 242 39.29 -10.37 -2.46
C LEU A 242 38.72 -9.41 -1.41
N GLY A 243 37.55 -8.84 -1.69
CA GLY A 243 36.91 -7.95 -0.73
C GLY A 243 35.96 -6.94 -1.38
N TYR A 244 35.61 -5.94 -0.59
CA TYR A 244 34.85 -4.79 -1.07
C TYR A 244 35.78 -3.79 -1.76
N ILE A 245 35.37 -3.28 -2.93
CA ILE A 245 36.01 -2.18 -3.63
C ILE A 245 35.09 -0.97 -3.50
N GLN A 246 35.51 0.03 -2.75
CA GLN A 246 34.68 1.18 -2.40
C GLN A 246 35.51 2.35 -1.89
N HIS A 247 35.06 3.58 -2.09
CA HIS A 247 35.68 4.77 -1.53
C HIS A 247 35.31 5.00 -0.07
N LYS A 248 34.12 4.60 0.33
CA LYS A 248 33.59 4.76 1.71
C LYS A 248 33.41 3.39 2.35
N PRO A 249 33.75 3.19 3.63
CA PRO A 249 33.53 1.94 4.32
C PRO A 249 32.05 1.56 4.35
N LEU A 250 31.75 0.27 4.59
CA LEU A 250 30.39 -0.17 4.83
C LEU A 250 29.82 0.54 6.07
N GLN A 251 28.56 0.94 5.99
CA GLN A 251 27.85 1.52 7.15
C GLN A 251 27.38 0.43 8.12
N TRP A 252 27.10 -0.75 7.58
CA TRP A 252 26.72 -1.96 8.35
C TRP A 252 27.30 -3.20 7.68
N ASP A 253 27.61 -4.22 8.47
CA ASP A 253 28.08 -5.51 7.93
C ASP A 253 27.07 -6.16 6.97
N ASN A 254 25.78 -5.83 7.11
CA ASN A 254 24.68 -6.30 6.29
C ASN A 254 24.12 -5.21 5.33
N GLU A 255 24.93 -4.23 4.94
CA GLU A 255 24.48 -3.10 4.11
C GLU A 255 23.83 -3.55 2.80
N CYS A 256 24.37 -4.58 2.15
CA CYS A 256 23.79 -5.15 0.92
C CYS A 256 22.34 -5.65 1.13
N THR A 257 22.05 -6.29 2.26
CA THR A 257 20.69 -6.75 2.56
C THR A 257 19.77 -5.62 3.01
N ARG A 258 20.30 -4.60 3.70
CA ARG A 258 19.54 -3.37 3.99
C ARG A 258 19.15 -2.66 2.70
N HIS A 259 20.04 -2.62 1.70
CA HIS A 259 19.70 -2.10 0.39
C HIS A 259 18.62 -2.94 -0.29
N LYS A 260 18.68 -4.28 -0.23
CA LYS A 260 17.59 -5.12 -0.75
C LYS A 260 16.26 -4.88 -0.03
N LEU A 261 16.28 -4.52 1.24
CA LEU A 261 15.08 -4.14 1.98
C LEU A 261 14.55 -2.77 1.49
N LEU A 262 15.44 -1.80 1.21
CA LEU A 262 15.09 -0.53 0.56
C LEU A 262 14.39 -0.76 -0.78
N ASP A 263 14.93 -1.64 -1.63
CA ASP A 263 14.35 -2.03 -2.93
C ASP A 263 12.94 -2.60 -2.74
N ILE A 264 12.74 -3.51 -1.77
CA ILE A 264 11.40 -4.08 -1.51
C ILE A 264 10.41 -2.96 -1.15
N ILE A 265 10.77 -2.04 -0.27
CA ILE A 265 9.89 -0.94 0.15
C ILE A 265 9.49 -0.08 -1.07
N GLY A 266 10.44 0.22 -1.96
CA GLY A 266 10.18 0.94 -3.20
C GLY A 266 9.24 0.20 -4.15
N ASP A 267 9.44 -1.11 -4.29
CA ASP A 267 8.56 -1.96 -5.11
C ASP A 267 7.17 -2.15 -4.45
N MET A 268 7.08 -2.15 -3.11
CA MET A 268 5.78 -2.18 -2.40
C MET A 268 5.00 -0.87 -2.55
N ALA A 269 5.67 0.26 -2.77
CA ALA A 269 5.00 1.51 -3.12
C ALA A 269 4.10 1.38 -4.35
N LEU A 270 4.46 0.48 -5.29
CA LEU A 270 3.69 0.18 -6.51
C LEU A 270 2.38 -0.58 -6.26
N ILE A 271 2.13 -1.02 -5.03
CA ILE A 271 0.80 -1.53 -4.64
C ILE A 271 -0.22 -0.38 -4.69
N GLY A 272 0.22 0.87 -4.51
CA GLY A 272 -0.62 2.06 -4.59
C GLY A 272 -1.55 2.24 -3.40
N LYS A 273 -1.33 1.51 -2.31
CA LYS A 273 -2.08 1.59 -1.06
C LYS A 273 -1.19 1.20 0.12
N PRO A 274 -1.20 1.94 1.22
CA PRO A 274 -0.45 1.55 2.41
C PRO A 274 -1.00 0.26 3.01
N ILE A 275 -0.11 -0.59 3.51
CA ILE A 275 -0.44 -1.92 4.02
C ILE A 275 -0.17 -1.98 5.51
N LYS A 276 -1.01 -2.71 6.26
CA LYS A 276 -0.73 -3.21 7.61
C LYS A 276 -0.51 -4.71 7.54
N GLY A 277 0.68 -5.16 7.94
CA GLY A 277 1.09 -6.56 7.90
C GLY A 277 2.60 -6.71 7.92
N ARG A 278 3.06 -7.91 8.25
CA ARG A 278 4.49 -8.27 8.31
C ARG A 278 4.93 -8.96 7.04
N ILE A 279 5.89 -8.37 6.33
CA ILE A 279 6.52 -8.96 5.14
C ILE A 279 7.76 -9.74 5.56
N VAL A 280 7.89 -10.97 5.06
CA VAL A 280 9.10 -11.80 5.14
C VAL A 280 9.52 -12.16 3.73
N ALA A 281 10.69 -11.69 3.32
CA ALA A 281 11.24 -11.91 1.98
C ALA A 281 12.52 -12.73 2.03
N THR A 282 12.57 -13.80 1.24
CA THR A 282 13.74 -14.65 1.04
C THR A 282 14.22 -14.50 -0.39
N ARG A 283 15.51 -14.20 -0.58
CA ARG A 283 16.12 -13.92 -1.89
C ARG A 283 15.29 -12.91 -2.71
N PRO A 284 15.00 -11.72 -2.15
CA PRO A 284 14.22 -10.70 -2.83
C PRO A 284 14.95 -10.16 -4.07
N GLY A 285 14.16 -9.64 -5.01
CA GLY A 285 14.62 -8.95 -6.21
C GLY A 285 13.42 -8.37 -6.95
N HIS A 286 13.63 -7.39 -7.85
CA HIS A 286 12.54 -6.63 -8.47
C HIS A 286 11.50 -7.51 -9.16
N THR A 287 11.91 -8.65 -9.76
CA THR A 287 10.97 -9.58 -10.41
C THR A 287 9.96 -10.19 -9.42
N ILE A 288 10.43 -10.76 -8.30
CA ILE A 288 9.53 -11.36 -7.30
C ILE A 288 8.77 -10.28 -6.54
N ASN A 289 9.40 -9.13 -6.26
CA ASN A 289 8.76 -7.99 -5.62
C ASN A 289 7.58 -7.49 -6.46
N ASN A 290 7.75 -7.35 -7.79
CA ASN A 290 6.68 -6.94 -8.68
C ASN A 290 5.58 -8.00 -8.81
N LYS A 291 5.93 -9.29 -8.88
CA LYS A 291 4.95 -10.39 -8.85
C LYS A 291 4.09 -10.30 -7.59
N PHE A 292 4.72 -10.06 -6.44
CA PHE A 292 4.02 -9.88 -5.16
C PHE A 292 3.15 -8.62 -5.15
N ALA A 293 3.66 -7.46 -5.60
CA ALA A 293 2.89 -6.23 -5.68
C ALA A 293 1.65 -6.39 -6.58
N ARG A 294 1.78 -7.07 -7.73
CA ARG A 294 0.65 -7.38 -8.63
C ARG A 294 -0.38 -8.31 -7.96
N GLN A 295 0.09 -9.32 -7.19
CA GLN A 295 -0.81 -10.19 -6.44
C GLN A 295 -1.57 -9.41 -5.37
N MET A 296 -0.88 -8.54 -4.62
CA MET A 296 -1.51 -7.67 -3.62
C MET A 296 -2.57 -6.75 -4.25
N ARG A 297 -2.29 -6.14 -5.40
CA ARG A 297 -3.28 -5.31 -6.11
C ARG A 297 -4.50 -6.11 -6.56
N LYS A 298 -4.33 -7.37 -6.97
CA LYS A 298 -5.47 -8.27 -7.27
C LYS A 298 -6.30 -8.55 -6.02
N GLU A 299 -5.66 -8.82 -4.88
CA GLU A 299 -6.37 -9.04 -3.60
C GLU A 299 -7.10 -7.76 -3.14
N ILE A 300 -6.46 -6.60 -3.24
CA ILE A 300 -7.08 -5.31 -2.91
C ILE A 300 -8.32 -5.06 -3.78
N ARG A 301 -8.25 -5.32 -5.09
CA ARG A 301 -9.41 -5.15 -6.00
C ARG A 301 -10.55 -6.11 -5.71
N LYS A 302 -10.25 -7.34 -5.27
CA LYS A 302 -11.30 -8.31 -4.86
C LYS A 302 -12.01 -7.85 -3.58
N HIS A 303 -11.32 -7.10 -2.75
CA HIS A 303 -11.78 -6.63 -1.45
C HIS A 303 -11.69 -5.10 -1.36
N GLU A 304 -12.22 -4.39 -2.39
CA GLU A 304 -12.20 -2.91 -2.45
C GLU A 304 -12.78 -2.28 -1.18
N VAL A 305 -13.71 -2.98 -0.57
CA VAL A 305 -14.24 -2.62 0.74
C VAL A 305 -13.96 -3.77 1.70
N GLN A 306 -13.06 -3.55 2.64
CA GLN A 306 -12.79 -4.53 3.69
C GLN A 306 -13.90 -4.55 4.73
N ALA A 307 -14.25 -5.76 5.16
CA ALA A 307 -15.16 -5.95 6.28
C ALA A 307 -14.58 -5.30 7.54
N PRO A 308 -15.39 -4.73 8.42
CA PRO A 308 -14.95 -4.27 9.73
C PRO A 308 -14.34 -5.43 10.55
N ILE A 309 -13.39 -5.11 11.42
CA ILE A 309 -12.93 -6.06 12.43
C ILE A 309 -14.04 -6.21 13.47
N TYR A 310 -14.36 -7.43 13.80
CA TYR A 310 -15.40 -7.74 14.79
C TYR A 310 -14.93 -8.80 15.77
N ASP A 311 -14.78 -8.41 17.03
CA ASP A 311 -14.63 -9.33 18.16
C ASP A 311 -15.96 -9.36 18.95
N PRO A 312 -16.63 -10.51 19.05
CA PRO A 312 -17.87 -10.63 19.83
C PRO A 312 -17.67 -10.40 21.34
N ASN A 313 -16.44 -10.48 21.85
CA ASN A 313 -16.10 -10.31 23.26
C ASN A 313 -15.85 -8.85 23.65
N GLU A 314 -15.66 -7.95 22.70
CA GLU A 314 -15.51 -6.52 22.96
C GLU A 314 -16.85 -5.88 23.31
N GLU A 315 -16.83 -4.95 24.27
CA GLU A 315 -18.01 -4.16 24.61
C GLU A 315 -18.44 -3.28 23.43
N PRO A 316 -19.73 -3.28 23.04
CA PRO A 316 -20.19 -2.46 21.94
C PRO A 316 -20.23 -0.97 22.33
N VAL A 317 -20.05 -0.10 21.34
CA VAL A 317 -20.25 1.36 21.48
C VAL A 317 -21.71 1.69 21.82
N MET A 318 -22.66 0.91 21.28
CA MET A 318 -24.07 0.95 21.65
C MET A 318 -24.62 -0.46 21.76
N ASP A 319 -25.23 -0.79 22.90
CA ASP A 319 -26.01 -1.99 23.09
C ASP A 319 -27.47 -1.83 22.58
N VAL A 320 -28.25 -2.86 22.67
CA VAL A 320 -29.66 -2.86 22.23
C VAL A 320 -30.51 -1.83 22.97
N ASN A 321 -30.20 -1.51 24.22
CA ASN A 321 -30.98 -0.55 25.02
C ASN A 321 -30.72 0.86 24.50
N ARG A 322 -29.44 1.21 24.26
CA ARG A 322 -29.07 2.51 23.68
C ARG A 322 -29.64 2.66 22.26
N ILE A 323 -29.65 1.60 21.46
CA ILE A 323 -30.27 1.63 20.12
C ILE A 323 -31.76 1.93 20.21
N ARG A 324 -32.49 1.35 21.20
CA ARG A 324 -33.92 1.60 21.42
C ARG A 324 -34.24 3.01 21.89
N GLU A 325 -33.34 3.69 22.53
CA GLU A 325 -33.50 5.10 22.88
C GLU A 325 -33.43 6.00 21.63
N LEU A 326 -32.64 5.63 20.65
CA LEU A 326 -32.41 6.41 19.43
C LEU A 326 -33.39 6.08 18.30
N LEU A 327 -33.67 4.78 18.08
CA LEU A 327 -34.54 4.30 17.01
C LEU A 327 -35.97 4.00 17.52
N PRO A 328 -37.01 4.43 16.78
CA PRO A 328 -38.39 4.11 17.14
C PRO A 328 -38.79 2.65 16.86
N HIS A 329 -38.00 1.94 16.06
CA HIS A 329 -38.30 0.56 15.66
C HIS A 329 -38.35 -0.40 16.84
N ARG A 330 -39.29 -1.35 16.79
CA ARG A 330 -39.48 -2.43 17.79
C ARG A 330 -39.71 -3.72 17.03
N TYR A 331 -39.76 -4.84 17.78
CA TYR A 331 -40.08 -6.14 17.21
C TYR A 331 -41.34 -6.09 16.33
N PRO A 332 -41.33 -6.69 15.12
CA PRO A 332 -40.23 -7.44 14.48
C PRO A 332 -39.30 -6.60 13.61
N MET A 333 -39.41 -5.27 13.60
CA MET A 333 -38.69 -4.36 12.69
C MET A 333 -37.40 -3.74 13.26
N GLN A 334 -37.02 -4.06 14.48
CA GLN A 334 -35.72 -3.67 15.00
C GLN A 334 -34.67 -4.67 14.48
N LEU A 335 -33.82 -4.23 13.57
CA LEU A 335 -32.91 -5.11 12.83
C LEU A 335 -31.39 -4.86 13.12
N VAL A 336 -31.06 -4.01 14.09
CA VAL A 336 -29.69 -3.79 14.54
C VAL A 336 -29.59 -4.23 16.01
N ASP A 337 -28.64 -5.13 16.31
CA ASP A 337 -28.44 -5.69 17.64
C ASP A 337 -27.48 -4.86 18.48
N LYS A 338 -26.37 -4.37 17.85
CA LYS A 338 -25.36 -3.53 18.50
C LYS A 338 -24.58 -2.68 17.49
N VAL A 339 -23.93 -1.62 17.98
CA VAL A 339 -22.97 -0.79 17.21
C VAL A 339 -21.59 -1.01 17.79
N ILE A 340 -20.62 -1.35 16.95
CA ILE A 340 -19.23 -1.65 17.37
C ILE A 340 -18.24 -0.54 17.02
N SER A 341 -18.61 0.37 16.12
CA SER A 341 -17.79 1.55 15.78
C SER A 341 -18.68 2.71 15.39
N LEU A 342 -18.34 3.90 15.87
CA LEU A 342 -19.06 5.14 15.58
C LEU A 342 -18.04 6.27 15.41
N GLY A 343 -17.98 6.82 14.20
CA GLY A 343 -17.18 7.98 13.85
C GLY A 343 -18.06 9.20 13.51
N ALA A 344 -17.43 10.28 13.04
CA ALA A 344 -18.16 11.48 12.62
C ALA A 344 -19.02 11.26 11.36
N THR A 345 -18.56 10.40 10.45
CA THR A 345 -19.22 10.12 9.15
C THR A 345 -19.45 8.64 8.90
N THR A 346 -19.03 7.76 9.80
CA THR A 346 -19.07 6.31 9.60
C THR A 346 -19.63 5.60 10.82
N ILE A 347 -20.34 4.50 10.58
CA ILE A 347 -20.87 3.63 11.65
C ILE A 347 -20.72 2.17 11.24
N VAL A 348 -20.46 1.31 12.21
CA VAL A 348 -20.50 -0.15 12.03
C VAL A 348 -21.49 -0.77 13.01
N GLY A 349 -22.54 -1.34 12.46
CA GLY A 349 -23.55 -2.08 13.20
C GLY A 349 -23.46 -3.59 13.01
N VAL A 350 -24.09 -4.34 13.90
CA VAL A 350 -24.12 -5.81 13.88
C VAL A 350 -25.56 -6.30 13.99
N LYS A 351 -25.91 -7.34 13.22
CA LYS A 351 -27.10 -8.15 13.40
C LYS A 351 -26.75 -9.63 13.35
N ASN A 352 -27.20 -10.38 14.35
CA ASN A 352 -27.13 -11.84 14.32
C ASN A 352 -28.42 -12.40 13.69
N ILE A 353 -28.26 -13.27 12.70
CA ILE A 353 -29.40 -13.92 12.03
C ILE A 353 -29.67 -15.25 12.71
N THR A 354 -30.71 -15.31 13.49
CA THR A 354 -31.13 -16.54 14.17
C THR A 354 -32.25 -17.28 13.40
N ALA A 355 -32.43 -18.59 13.68
CA ALA A 355 -33.51 -19.35 13.09
C ALA A 355 -34.91 -18.87 13.57
N ASN A 356 -34.98 -18.05 14.63
CA ASN A 356 -36.21 -17.53 15.21
C ASN A 356 -36.68 -16.19 14.60
N GLU A 357 -36.01 -15.72 13.54
CA GLU A 357 -36.44 -14.50 12.86
C GLU A 357 -37.84 -14.70 12.21
N PRO A 358 -38.81 -13.80 12.43
CA PRO A 358 -40.17 -14.00 12.00
C PRO A 358 -40.36 -14.11 10.49
N PHE A 359 -39.47 -13.51 9.71
CA PHE A 359 -39.55 -13.56 8.24
C PHE A 359 -39.22 -14.95 7.67
N PHE A 360 -38.55 -15.84 8.40
CA PHE A 360 -38.28 -17.21 7.94
C PHE A 360 -39.52 -18.11 7.90
N GLN A 361 -40.61 -17.72 8.57
CA GLN A 361 -41.88 -18.43 8.44
C GLN A 361 -42.46 -18.41 7.03
N GLY A 362 -42.10 -17.38 6.25
CA GLY A 362 -42.57 -17.20 4.87
C GLY A 362 -41.48 -17.12 3.81
N HIS A 363 -40.22 -16.82 4.16
CA HIS A 363 -39.17 -16.53 3.20
C HIS A 363 -37.89 -17.37 3.42
N PHE A 364 -37.79 -18.68 3.15
CA PHE A 364 -38.87 -19.56 2.71
C PHE A 364 -38.92 -20.75 3.69
N PRO A 365 -40.04 -21.42 3.94
CA PRO A 365 -40.13 -22.47 4.96
C PRO A 365 -39.15 -23.62 4.80
N GLN A 366 -38.78 -23.97 3.57
CA GLN A 366 -37.87 -25.08 3.29
C GLN A 366 -36.43 -24.62 3.03
N GLU A 367 -36.22 -23.35 2.72
CA GLU A 367 -34.89 -22.74 2.47
C GLU A 367 -34.87 -21.31 3.08
N PRO A 368 -34.58 -21.16 4.37
CA PRO A 368 -34.67 -19.88 5.05
C PRO A 368 -33.54 -18.94 4.52
N VAL A 369 -33.99 -17.82 3.97
CA VAL A 369 -33.11 -16.75 3.46
C VAL A 369 -33.64 -15.41 3.97
N MET A 370 -32.78 -14.56 4.51
CA MET A 370 -33.19 -13.20 4.91
C MET A 370 -33.61 -12.39 3.67
N PRO A 371 -34.82 -11.80 3.66
CA PRO A 371 -35.27 -10.96 2.55
C PRO A 371 -34.27 -9.84 2.28
N GLY A 372 -33.89 -9.67 1.01
CA GLY A 372 -32.92 -8.62 0.61
C GLY A 372 -33.38 -7.22 1.02
N VAL A 373 -34.70 -6.93 0.92
CA VAL A 373 -35.26 -5.64 1.33
C VAL A 373 -35.06 -5.37 2.82
N LEU A 374 -35.12 -6.40 3.68
CA LEU A 374 -34.84 -6.26 5.11
C LEU A 374 -33.36 -6.10 5.43
N GLN A 375 -32.49 -6.59 4.56
CA GLN A 375 -31.04 -6.31 4.66
C GLN A 375 -30.77 -4.81 4.44
N ILE A 376 -31.44 -4.19 3.44
CA ILE A 376 -31.31 -2.75 3.17
C ILE A 376 -31.94 -1.93 4.30
N GLU A 377 -33.10 -2.36 4.83
CA GLU A 377 -33.71 -1.72 5.99
C GLU A 377 -32.77 -1.74 7.21
N ALA A 378 -32.17 -2.89 7.53
CA ALA A 378 -31.22 -3.02 8.64
C ALA A 378 -30.00 -2.08 8.46
N MET A 379 -29.47 -1.99 7.23
CA MET A 379 -28.38 -1.08 6.87
C MET A 379 -28.80 0.38 7.08
N ALA A 380 -30.03 0.74 6.70
CA ALA A 380 -30.53 2.10 6.87
C ALA A 380 -30.79 2.45 8.34
N GLN A 381 -31.27 1.50 9.15
CA GLN A 381 -31.37 1.70 10.59
C GLN A 381 -30.00 1.98 11.22
N CYS A 382 -28.96 1.24 10.78
CA CYS A 382 -27.60 1.50 11.20
C CYS A 382 -27.15 2.93 10.81
N GLY A 383 -27.41 3.36 9.58
CA GLY A 383 -27.15 4.74 9.12
C GLY A 383 -27.97 5.79 9.90
N GLY A 384 -29.22 5.47 10.27
CA GLY A 384 -30.08 6.31 11.10
C GLY A 384 -29.47 6.56 12.48
N LEU A 385 -28.88 5.55 13.11
CA LEU A 385 -28.17 5.69 14.40
C LEU A 385 -27.00 6.68 14.31
N LEU A 386 -26.26 6.70 13.19
CA LEU A 386 -25.17 7.67 12.97
C LEU A 386 -25.66 9.10 13.06
N VAL A 387 -26.79 9.41 12.46
CA VAL A 387 -27.34 10.76 12.43
C VAL A 387 -28.10 11.09 13.70
N LEU A 388 -28.97 10.22 14.16
CA LEU A 388 -29.79 10.47 15.36
C LEU A 388 -28.94 10.67 16.62
N ASN A 389 -27.79 9.99 16.72
CA ASN A 389 -26.86 10.17 17.84
C ASN A 389 -26.25 11.58 17.92
N THR A 390 -26.34 12.40 16.86
CA THR A 390 -25.85 13.78 16.84
C THR A 390 -26.92 14.81 17.17
N LEU A 391 -28.19 14.40 17.31
CA LEU A 391 -29.31 15.29 17.52
C LEU A 391 -29.66 15.40 19.00
N GLU A 392 -30.16 16.57 19.38
CA GLU A 392 -30.83 16.77 20.68
C GLU A 392 -32.22 16.14 20.65
N GLU A 393 -32.63 15.48 21.74
CA GLU A 393 -33.91 14.78 21.86
C GLU A 393 -34.17 13.78 20.71
N PRO A 394 -33.27 12.79 20.50
CA PRO A 394 -33.30 11.91 19.30
C PRO A 394 -34.61 11.14 19.19
N GLU A 395 -35.30 10.86 20.30
CA GLU A 395 -36.61 10.20 20.35
C GLU A 395 -37.76 11.01 19.68
N ARG A 396 -37.51 12.30 19.45
CA ARG A 396 -38.49 13.19 18.76
C ARG A 396 -38.23 13.26 17.25
N TRP A 397 -37.33 12.46 16.72
CA TRP A 397 -37.01 12.46 15.30
C TRP A 397 -37.30 11.13 14.64
N SER A 398 -37.78 11.18 13.41
CA SER A 398 -38.03 10.01 12.55
C SER A 398 -37.22 10.11 11.29
N THR A 399 -36.83 8.96 10.74
CA THR A 399 -36.09 8.84 9.48
C THR A 399 -36.95 8.11 8.47
N TYR A 400 -37.06 8.67 7.26
CA TYR A 400 -37.86 8.10 6.19
C TYR A 400 -37.00 7.97 4.93
N PHE A 401 -37.06 6.80 4.27
CA PHE A 401 -36.46 6.64 2.97
C PHE A 401 -37.03 7.62 1.94
N MET A 402 -36.15 8.31 1.21
CA MET A 402 -36.52 9.09 0.03
C MET A 402 -36.14 8.34 -1.26
N LYS A 403 -34.99 7.63 -1.23
CA LYS A 403 -34.44 7.01 -2.42
C LYS A 403 -33.48 5.88 -2.01
N ILE A 404 -33.46 4.81 -2.81
CA ILE A 404 -32.50 3.70 -2.70
C ILE A 404 -31.95 3.43 -4.09
N ASP A 405 -30.63 3.48 -4.24
CA ASP A 405 -29.92 3.34 -5.52
C ASP A 405 -28.85 2.27 -5.43
N ASP A 406 -28.38 1.79 -6.57
CA ASP A 406 -27.23 0.91 -6.74
C ASP A 406 -27.25 -0.32 -5.85
N VAL A 407 -28.45 -0.85 -5.58
CA VAL A 407 -28.62 -2.04 -4.76
C VAL A 407 -28.11 -3.28 -5.46
N LYS A 408 -27.20 -4.00 -4.81
CA LYS A 408 -26.73 -5.30 -5.29
C LYS A 408 -26.73 -6.31 -4.16
N PHE A 409 -27.34 -7.47 -4.40
CA PHE A 409 -27.29 -8.64 -3.53
C PHE A 409 -26.32 -9.64 -4.16
N ARG A 410 -25.27 -10.00 -3.41
CA ARG A 410 -24.17 -10.82 -3.94
C ARG A 410 -24.22 -12.26 -3.44
N GLN A 411 -24.73 -12.46 -2.21
CA GLN A 411 -24.84 -13.78 -1.59
C GLN A 411 -26.11 -13.85 -0.73
N LYS A 412 -26.64 -15.07 -0.54
CA LYS A 412 -27.74 -15.33 0.39
C LYS A 412 -27.26 -15.11 1.83
N VAL A 413 -28.12 -14.58 2.65
CA VAL A 413 -27.96 -14.49 4.10
C VAL A 413 -28.89 -15.49 4.74
N VAL A 414 -28.37 -16.36 5.58
CA VAL A 414 -29.08 -17.52 6.14
C VAL A 414 -28.97 -17.58 7.67
N PRO A 415 -29.79 -18.36 8.38
CA PRO A 415 -29.64 -18.56 9.81
C PRO A 415 -28.24 -19.01 10.19
N GLY A 416 -27.66 -18.39 11.22
CA GLY A 416 -26.28 -18.59 11.67
C GLY A 416 -25.32 -17.54 11.20
N ASP A 417 -25.67 -16.71 10.21
CA ASP A 417 -24.84 -15.61 9.78
C ASP A 417 -24.83 -14.45 10.78
N THR A 418 -23.70 -13.75 10.87
CA THR A 418 -23.59 -12.44 11.52
C THR A 418 -23.34 -11.38 10.46
N LEU A 419 -24.26 -10.43 10.36
CA LEU A 419 -24.14 -9.29 9.44
C LEU A 419 -23.39 -8.16 10.10
N LEU A 420 -22.38 -7.62 9.39
CA LEU A 420 -21.72 -6.37 9.74
C LEU A 420 -22.14 -5.31 8.72
N PHE A 421 -22.75 -4.23 9.21
CA PHE A 421 -23.12 -3.07 8.39
C PHE A 421 -22.04 -2.02 8.49
N LYS A 422 -21.39 -1.70 7.39
CA LYS A 422 -20.50 -0.54 7.30
C LYS A 422 -21.20 0.54 6.50
N VAL A 423 -21.57 1.64 7.15
CA VAL A 423 -22.33 2.73 6.52
C VAL A 423 -21.54 4.03 6.66
N GLU A 424 -21.52 4.83 5.59
CA GLU A 424 -20.80 6.08 5.50
C GLU A 424 -21.70 7.18 4.92
N LEU A 425 -21.64 8.38 5.52
CA LEU A 425 -22.22 9.60 4.95
C LEU A 425 -21.43 10.05 3.73
N LEU A 426 -22.08 10.21 2.60
CA LEU A 426 -21.46 10.71 1.36
C LEU A 426 -21.28 12.24 1.36
N ALA A 427 -22.07 12.94 2.17
CA ALA A 427 -21.99 14.39 2.36
C ALA A 427 -22.54 14.77 3.74
N PRO A 428 -22.18 15.93 4.28
CA PRO A 428 -22.80 16.43 5.51
C PRO A 428 -24.32 16.53 5.37
N VAL A 429 -25.05 16.19 6.45
CA VAL A 429 -26.52 16.31 6.49
C VAL A 429 -26.93 17.77 6.28
N ARG A 430 -27.81 18.03 5.31
CA ARG A 430 -28.31 19.38 4.97
C ARG A 430 -29.82 19.35 4.83
N HIS A 431 -30.50 20.31 5.47
CA HIS A 431 -31.97 20.45 5.45
C HIS A 431 -32.71 19.15 5.85
N GLY A 432 -32.14 18.39 6.77
CA GLY A 432 -32.69 17.12 7.20
C GLY A 432 -32.52 15.98 6.18
N ILE A 433 -31.73 16.15 5.13
CA ILE A 433 -31.45 15.13 4.14
C ILE A 433 -30.06 14.53 4.39
N SER A 434 -29.99 13.20 4.52
CA SER A 434 -28.76 12.43 4.60
C SER A 434 -28.64 11.51 3.39
N SER A 435 -27.46 11.48 2.75
CA SER A 435 -27.10 10.54 1.69
C SER A 435 -25.98 9.63 2.16
N MET A 436 -26.15 8.33 2.03
CA MET A 436 -25.27 7.33 2.61
C MET A 436 -24.95 6.23 1.60
N LYS A 437 -23.78 5.62 1.76
CA LYS A 437 -23.41 4.37 1.12
C LYS A 437 -23.17 3.31 2.18
N GLY A 438 -23.71 2.13 1.95
CA GLY A 438 -23.56 1.03 2.89
C GLY A 438 -23.16 -0.28 2.24
N TYR A 439 -22.48 -1.09 3.04
CA TYR A 439 -22.08 -2.46 2.70
C TYR A 439 -22.47 -3.38 3.84
N ILE A 440 -22.92 -4.57 3.48
CA ILE A 440 -23.23 -5.65 4.43
C ILE A 440 -22.24 -6.78 4.20
N PHE A 441 -21.62 -7.25 5.28
CA PHE A 441 -20.67 -8.34 5.25
C PHE A 441 -21.16 -9.54 6.04
N VAL A 442 -20.81 -10.75 5.57
CA VAL A 442 -20.76 -11.99 6.33
C VAL A 442 -19.32 -12.48 6.30
N GLY A 443 -18.66 -12.53 7.44
CA GLY A 443 -17.21 -12.71 7.50
C GLY A 443 -16.50 -11.61 6.71
N ASP A 444 -15.64 -11.99 5.76
CA ASP A 444 -14.89 -11.06 4.91
C ASP A 444 -15.58 -10.72 3.58
N HIS A 445 -16.78 -11.27 3.32
CA HIS A 445 -17.46 -11.13 2.04
C HIS A 445 -18.57 -10.10 2.07
N VAL A 446 -18.60 -9.19 1.08
CA VAL A 446 -19.76 -8.31 0.86
C VAL A 446 -20.92 -9.14 0.35
N VAL A 447 -22.01 -9.21 1.11
CA VAL A 447 -23.26 -9.91 0.73
C VAL A 447 -24.27 -9.00 0.10
N ALA A 448 -24.29 -7.71 0.47
CA ALA A 448 -25.10 -6.68 -0.18
C ALA A 448 -24.45 -5.31 -0.08
N GLU A 449 -24.84 -4.41 -0.99
CA GLU A 449 -24.45 -3.00 -0.99
C GLU A 449 -25.59 -2.14 -1.51
N ALA A 450 -25.67 -0.89 -1.05
CA ALA A 450 -26.61 0.10 -1.54
C ALA A 450 -26.13 1.53 -1.27
N THR A 451 -26.65 2.46 -2.06
CA THR A 451 -26.66 3.89 -1.77
C THR A 451 -28.08 4.30 -1.42
N PHE A 452 -28.31 5.08 -0.38
CA PHE A 452 -29.64 5.50 0.00
C PHE A 452 -29.67 6.92 0.55
N THR A 453 -30.79 7.57 0.37
CA THR A 453 -31.09 8.91 0.88
C THR A 453 -32.27 8.83 1.81
N ALA A 454 -32.13 9.43 2.98
CA ALA A 454 -33.18 9.51 3.99
C ALA A 454 -33.47 10.96 4.40
N GLN A 455 -34.71 11.24 4.70
CA GLN A 455 -35.15 12.48 5.33
C GLN A 455 -35.30 12.28 6.83
N ILE A 456 -34.78 13.22 7.59
CA ILE A 456 -34.81 13.26 9.05
C ILE A 456 -35.77 14.36 9.44
N VAL A 457 -36.85 14.00 10.12
CA VAL A 457 -37.96 14.91 10.43
C VAL A 457 -38.21 14.94 11.93
N LYS A 458 -38.31 16.14 12.52
CA LYS A 458 -38.75 16.27 13.94
C LYS A 458 -40.24 16.00 14.06
N ASN A 459 -40.58 15.07 14.92
CA ASN A 459 -42.00 14.77 15.21
C ASN A 459 -42.61 15.94 15.97
N LYS A 460 -43.89 16.20 15.77
CA LYS A 460 -44.66 17.27 16.44
C LYS A 460 -44.79 17.04 17.93
#